data_c43fcb781f3339dd87deebddfaa8a8bb
#
_entry.id   c43fcb781f3339dd87deebddfaa8a8bb
#
_cell.length_a   1.000
_cell.length_b   1.000
_cell.length_c   1.000
_cell.angle_alpha   90.00
_cell.angle_beta   90.00
_cell.angle_gamma   90.00
#
_symmetry.space_group_name_H-M   'P 1'
#
loop_
_entity.id
_entity.type
_entity.pdbx_description
1 polymer ?
#
loop_
_entity_poly.entity_id
_entity_poly.type
_entity_poly.pdbx_seq_one_letter_code
_entity_poly.pdbx_strand_id
1 'polypeptide(L)'
;MFKLVLEKAEEPEIKLPTSAGSSKKAREFQKNIYFCFTDYAKAFDYVDHNKLLENSSRDGNTRPPDCLLRNLYAGQEETGRTGHGTTDWFQIGKGVHQGCILSPCLFNLYAEYIMRNAGLKEAQAGIKITGRNINNLRYADDTTLMAESEEELKSLLVKVKKKSEKVDLRLNIQKTKIMASSPITSWQIDGDTVETVVDFIFLGSKSL
;
A
#
# COMPACT_ATOMS: atom_id res chain seq x y z
N MET A 1 24.00 19.93 14.77
CA MET A 1 23.44 18.86 15.60
C MET A 1 21.94 19.14 15.73
N PHE A 2 21.18 18.75 14.72
CA PHE A 2 19.73 18.96 14.68
C PHE A 2 19.04 17.71 15.24
N LYS A 3 18.50 17.87 16.44
CA LYS A 3 17.67 16.86 17.08
C LYS A 3 16.28 16.94 16.41
N LEU A 4 15.99 16.03 15.50
CA LEU A 4 14.65 15.85 14.97
C LEU A 4 13.78 15.37 16.16
N VAL A 5 12.98 16.26 16.70
CA VAL A 5 11.88 15.90 17.59
C VAL A 5 10.82 15.30 16.67
N LEU A 6 10.86 13.98 16.51
CA LEU A 6 9.69 13.22 16.15
C LEU A 6 8.74 13.36 17.34
N GLU A 7 7.85 14.36 17.33
CA GLU A 7 6.64 14.26 18.11
C GLU A 7 6.06 12.88 17.78
N LYS A 8 6.00 12.03 18.78
CA LYS A 8 5.17 10.84 18.76
C LYS A 8 3.76 11.35 18.43
N ALA A 9 3.41 11.33 17.13
CA ALA A 9 2.02 11.12 16.80
C ALA A 9 1.70 9.84 17.58
N GLU A 10 0.82 9.94 18.57
CA GLU A 10 0.20 8.78 19.19
C GLU A 10 -0.33 8.01 17.98
N GLU A 11 0.43 6.98 17.60
CA GLU A 11 -0.10 5.94 16.72
C GLU A 11 -1.37 5.54 17.43
N PRO A 12 -2.55 5.72 16.81
CA PRO A 12 -3.69 5.02 17.34
C PRO A 12 -3.17 3.58 17.31
N GLU A 13 -2.98 2.97 18.48
CA GLU A 13 -2.88 1.52 18.57
C GLU A 13 -4.17 1.01 17.93
N ILE A 14 -4.16 0.93 16.61
CA ILE A 14 -5.06 0.04 15.91
C ILE A 14 -4.47 -1.31 16.32
N LYS A 15 -4.86 -1.74 17.52
CA LYS A 15 -4.88 -3.16 17.83
C LYS A 15 -5.76 -3.70 16.71
N LEU A 16 -5.11 -4.05 15.61
CA LEU A 16 -5.69 -5.00 14.67
C LEU A 16 -6.22 -6.08 15.58
N PRO A 17 -7.55 -6.26 15.66
CA PRO A 17 -8.06 -7.34 16.46
C PRO A 17 -7.25 -8.52 15.97
N THR A 18 -6.36 -9.03 16.86
CA THR A 18 -5.62 -10.26 16.57
C THR A 18 -6.63 -11.15 15.90
N SER A 19 -6.30 -11.73 14.75
CA SER A 19 -7.25 -12.39 13.86
C SER A 19 -8.22 -13.36 14.55
N ALA A 20 -7.81 -13.96 15.67
CA ALA A 20 -8.72 -14.65 16.58
C ALA A 20 -9.84 -13.72 17.11
N GLY A 21 -9.59 -12.43 17.31
CA GLY A 21 -10.61 -11.47 17.74
C GLY A 21 -11.52 -11.00 16.60
N SER A 22 -11.00 -10.88 15.36
CA SER A 22 -11.80 -10.52 14.18
C SER A 22 -12.67 -11.66 13.70
N SER A 23 -12.14 -12.88 13.64
CA SER A 23 -12.92 -14.08 13.33
C SER A 23 -13.96 -14.36 14.41
N LYS A 24 -13.64 -14.11 15.69
CA LYS A 24 -14.61 -14.26 16.79
C LYS A 24 -15.71 -13.21 16.72
N LYS A 25 -15.38 -11.93 16.48
CA LYS A 25 -16.38 -10.87 16.27
C LYS A 25 -17.16 -11.05 14.97
N ALA A 26 -16.55 -11.48 13.87
CA ALA A 26 -17.27 -11.79 12.65
C ALA A 26 -18.27 -12.92 12.86
N ARG A 27 -17.91 -13.95 13.64
CA ARG A 27 -18.83 -15.01 14.04
C ARG A 27 -19.94 -14.51 14.97
N GLU A 28 -19.67 -13.59 15.89
CA GLU A 28 -20.68 -12.97 16.75
C GLU A 28 -21.70 -12.13 15.95
N PHE A 29 -21.27 -11.46 14.86
CA PHE A 29 -22.16 -10.63 14.04
C PHE A 29 -22.66 -11.33 12.77
N GLN A 30 -22.34 -12.61 12.54
CA GLN A 30 -22.72 -13.39 11.36
C GLN A 30 -22.39 -12.69 10.02
N LYS A 31 -21.34 -11.87 9.99
CA LYS A 31 -20.93 -11.18 8.78
C LYS A 31 -19.72 -11.86 8.16
N ASN A 32 -19.80 -12.08 6.86
CA ASN A 32 -18.66 -12.54 6.09
C ASN A 32 -17.66 -11.39 5.94
N ILE A 33 -16.37 -11.69 6.09
CA ILE A 33 -15.29 -10.74 5.86
C ILE A 33 -14.33 -11.35 4.86
N TYR A 34 -13.97 -10.55 3.88
CA TYR A 34 -13.06 -10.90 2.80
C TYR A 34 -11.84 -10.00 2.86
N PHE A 35 -10.65 -10.58 2.81
CA PHE A 35 -9.36 -9.88 2.79
C PHE A 35 -8.62 -10.21 1.50
N CYS A 36 -7.98 -9.21 0.91
CA CYS A 36 -7.02 -9.39 -0.17
C CYS A 36 -5.70 -8.74 0.25
N PHE A 37 -4.68 -9.55 0.46
CA PHE A 37 -3.32 -9.11 0.74
C PHE A 37 -2.62 -8.93 -0.59
N THR A 38 -2.31 -7.69 -0.94
CA THR A 38 -1.68 -7.34 -2.20
C THR A 38 -0.19 -7.08 -2.01
N ASP A 39 0.59 -7.56 -2.95
CA ASP A 39 2.02 -7.28 -3.08
C ASP A 39 2.27 -6.55 -4.40
N TYR A 40 3.25 -5.64 -4.43
CA TYR A 40 3.64 -4.95 -5.64
C TYR A 40 4.99 -5.45 -6.15
N ALA A 41 5.10 -5.68 -7.44
CA ALA A 41 6.37 -6.03 -8.06
C ALA A 41 7.32 -4.83 -8.00
N LYS A 42 8.46 -4.98 -7.29
CA LYS A 42 9.50 -3.94 -7.17
C LYS A 42 8.94 -2.58 -6.71
N ALA A 43 8.09 -2.60 -5.68
CA ALA A 43 7.35 -1.43 -5.20
C ALA A 43 8.21 -0.16 -5.06
N PHE A 44 9.33 -0.27 -4.36
CA PHE A 44 10.22 0.86 -4.07
C PHE A 44 10.96 1.39 -5.31
N ASP A 45 11.22 0.54 -6.32
CA ASP A 45 11.94 0.93 -7.53
C ASP A 45 11.07 1.77 -8.48
N TYR A 46 9.75 1.68 -8.36
CA TYR A 46 8.80 2.36 -9.25
C TYR A 46 8.18 3.64 -8.68
N VAL A 47 8.57 4.07 -7.50
CA VAL A 47 8.10 5.35 -6.94
C VAL A 47 8.59 6.50 -7.81
N ASP A 48 7.67 7.17 -8.52
CA ASP A 48 7.96 8.31 -9.38
C ASP A 48 8.16 9.57 -8.53
N HIS A 49 9.35 10.18 -8.64
CA HIS A 49 9.73 11.34 -7.83
C HIS A 49 8.83 12.55 -8.09
N ASN A 50 8.42 12.80 -9.33
CA ASN A 50 7.56 13.93 -9.67
C ASN A 50 6.17 13.75 -9.04
N LYS A 51 5.58 12.56 -9.16
CA LYS A 51 4.28 12.25 -8.56
C LYS A 51 4.32 12.29 -7.04
N LEU A 52 5.44 11.84 -6.44
CA LEU A 52 5.65 11.93 -5.00
C LEU A 52 5.65 13.40 -4.54
N LEU A 53 6.39 14.27 -5.26
CA LEU A 53 6.48 15.70 -4.97
C LEU A 53 5.16 16.44 -5.21
N GLU A 54 4.43 16.13 -6.29
CA GLU A 54 3.10 16.68 -6.56
C GLU A 54 2.09 16.36 -5.45
N ASN A 55 2.16 15.15 -4.93
CA ASN A 55 1.25 14.70 -3.89
C ASN A 55 1.51 15.39 -2.53
N SER A 56 2.77 15.67 -2.24
CA SER A 56 3.20 16.40 -1.06
C SER A 56 2.73 17.86 -1.08
N SER A 57 2.69 18.49 -2.26
CA SER A 57 2.39 19.93 -2.43
C SER A 57 0.90 20.27 -2.56
N ARG A 58 -0.01 19.28 -2.60
CA ARG A 58 -1.44 19.51 -2.92
C ARG A 58 -2.24 20.28 -1.87
N ASP A 59 -1.77 20.37 -0.65
CA ASP A 59 -2.47 21.10 0.43
C ASP A 59 -2.21 22.62 0.41
N GLY A 60 -1.54 23.13 -0.65
CA GLY A 60 -1.33 24.58 -0.85
C GLY A 60 -0.35 25.26 0.12
N ASN A 61 0.07 24.57 1.15
CA ASN A 61 1.10 25.01 2.08
C ASN A 61 2.39 24.23 1.80
N THR A 62 3.42 24.93 1.38
CA THR A 62 4.79 24.37 1.31
C THR A 62 5.25 24.05 2.73
N ARG A 63 5.00 22.84 3.17
CA ARG A 63 5.46 22.38 4.50
C ARG A 63 6.96 22.13 4.47
N PRO A 64 7.68 22.30 5.58
CA PRO A 64 9.12 21.97 5.65
C PRO A 64 9.49 20.59 5.07
N PRO A 65 8.67 19.51 5.23
CA PRO A 65 8.95 18.23 4.59
C PRO A 65 9.00 18.27 3.07
N ASP A 66 8.21 19.14 2.40
CA ASP A 66 8.14 19.22 0.93
C ASP A 66 9.43 19.77 0.34
N CYS A 67 10.04 20.76 1.00
CA CYS A 67 11.36 21.30 0.61
C CYS A 67 12.44 20.24 0.79
N LEU A 68 12.40 19.46 1.87
CA LEU A 68 13.35 18.38 2.11
C LEU A 68 13.23 17.27 1.06
N LEU A 69 12.02 16.87 0.70
CA LEU A 69 11.76 15.87 -0.33
C LEU A 69 12.24 16.36 -1.70
N ARG A 70 12.00 17.64 -2.05
CA ARG A 70 12.49 18.23 -3.28
C ARG A 70 14.02 18.21 -3.32
N ASN A 71 14.68 18.64 -2.25
CA ASN A 71 16.14 18.64 -2.16
C ASN A 71 16.73 17.22 -2.19
N LEU A 72 15.98 16.23 -1.70
CA LEU A 72 16.42 14.84 -1.66
C LEU A 72 16.30 14.15 -3.04
N TYR A 73 15.24 14.44 -3.80
CA TYR A 73 14.91 13.71 -5.03
C TYR A 73 14.97 14.54 -6.31
N ALA A 74 14.99 15.87 -6.24
CA ALA A 74 15.07 16.69 -7.44
C ALA A 74 16.51 16.72 -7.98
N GLY A 75 16.67 16.35 -9.26
CA GLY A 75 17.95 16.40 -9.94
C GLY A 75 18.97 15.37 -9.47
N GLN A 76 18.54 14.25 -8.91
CA GLN A 76 19.45 13.15 -8.61
C GLN A 76 20.05 12.57 -9.89
N GLU A 77 21.36 12.40 -9.88
CA GLU A 77 22.11 11.79 -10.96
C GLU A 77 22.93 10.62 -10.44
N GLU A 78 23.10 9.60 -11.27
CA GLU A 78 23.89 8.42 -10.95
C GLU A 78 24.78 8.03 -12.12
N THR A 79 25.85 7.31 -11.82
CA THR A 79 26.73 6.68 -12.80
C THR A 79 26.91 5.22 -12.45
N GLY A 80 26.82 4.36 -13.44
CA GLY A 80 26.99 2.93 -13.30
C GLY A 80 28.43 2.50 -13.58
N ARG A 81 29.00 1.63 -12.75
CA ARG A 81 30.30 1.01 -13.01
C ARG A 81 30.09 -0.31 -13.75
N THR A 82 30.64 -0.41 -14.95
CA THR A 82 30.57 -1.63 -15.78
C THR A 82 31.96 -2.25 -15.89
N GLY A 83 32.05 -3.48 -16.41
CA GLY A 83 33.33 -4.14 -16.70
C GLY A 83 34.19 -3.38 -17.72
N HIS A 84 33.64 -2.41 -18.47
CA HIS A 84 34.29 -1.61 -19.50
C HIS A 84 34.54 -0.15 -19.07
N GLY A 85 34.20 0.23 -17.84
CA GLY A 85 34.36 1.59 -17.31
C GLY A 85 33.12 2.11 -16.61
N THR A 86 33.06 3.41 -16.37
CA THR A 86 31.91 4.14 -15.84
C THR A 86 31.03 4.67 -16.96
N THR A 87 29.73 4.62 -16.79
CA THR A 87 28.76 5.25 -17.70
C THR A 87 28.81 6.78 -17.55
N ASP A 88 28.25 7.49 -18.52
CA ASP A 88 27.93 8.90 -18.34
C ASP A 88 26.89 9.07 -17.19
N TRP A 89 26.84 10.27 -16.61
CA TRP A 89 25.86 10.63 -15.61
C TRP A 89 24.46 10.64 -16.22
N PHE A 90 23.50 10.00 -15.55
CA PHE A 90 22.12 10.00 -15.97
C PHE A 90 21.19 10.36 -14.79
N GLN A 91 20.09 11.03 -15.10
CA GLN A 91 19.14 11.46 -14.09
C GLN A 91 18.28 10.29 -13.61
N ILE A 92 18.08 10.22 -12.29
CA ILE A 92 17.16 9.27 -11.64
C ILE A 92 15.85 9.98 -11.38
N GLY A 93 14.79 9.50 -12.02
CA GLY A 93 13.43 10.03 -11.84
C GLY A 93 12.50 9.10 -11.06
N LYS A 94 12.96 7.89 -10.70
CA LYS A 94 12.17 6.86 -10.03
C LYS A 94 12.99 6.10 -9.00
N GLY A 95 12.29 5.58 -8.01
CA GLY A 95 12.84 4.72 -6.97
C GLY A 95 13.11 5.45 -5.66
N VAL A 96 12.92 4.71 -4.55
CA VAL A 96 13.34 5.12 -3.21
C VAL A 96 14.26 4.06 -2.65
N HIS A 97 15.28 4.49 -1.94
CA HIS A 97 16.35 3.60 -1.48
C HIS A 97 15.83 2.57 -0.49
N GLN A 98 15.91 1.29 -0.84
CA GLN A 98 15.56 0.19 0.07
C GLN A 98 16.49 0.20 1.29
N GLY A 99 15.92 0.03 2.49
CA GLY A 99 16.68 0.10 3.75
C GLY A 99 16.83 1.51 4.33
N CYS A 100 16.43 2.57 3.63
CA CYS A 100 16.35 3.91 4.21
C CYS A 100 15.12 4.00 5.13
N ILE A 101 15.29 4.59 6.32
CA ILE A 101 14.22 4.77 7.31
C ILE A 101 13.04 5.60 6.79
N LEU A 102 13.25 6.44 5.78
CA LEU A 102 12.21 7.27 5.16
C LEU A 102 11.41 6.53 4.09
N SER A 103 11.96 5.49 3.48
CA SER A 103 11.34 4.83 2.32
C SER A 103 9.96 4.25 2.59
N PRO A 104 9.66 3.60 3.73
CA PRO A 104 8.31 3.18 4.08
C PRO A 104 7.31 4.35 4.14
N CYS A 105 7.73 5.49 4.74
CA CYS A 105 6.88 6.67 4.82
C CYS A 105 6.61 7.30 3.46
N LEU A 106 7.62 7.34 2.60
CA LEU A 106 7.51 7.86 1.23
C LEU A 106 6.61 6.97 0.38
N PHE A 107 6.75 5.66 0.52
CA PHE A 107 5.86 4.73 -0.16
C PHE A 107 4.41 4.86 0.34
N ASN A 108 4.19 5.00 1.63
CA ASN A 108 2.85 5.25 2.19
C ASN A 108 2.22 6.52 1.60
N LEU A 109 2.99 7.60 1.44
CA LEU A 109 2.54 8.84 0.79
C LEU A 109 2.16 8.59 -0.68
N TYR A 110 2.97 7.81 -1.39
CA TYR A 110 2.71 7.42 -2.77
C TYR A 110 1.48 6.51 -2.91
N ALA A 111 1.35 5.52 -2.04
CA ALA A 111 0.18 4.64 -1.98
C ALA A 111 -1.11 5.41 -1.64
N GLU A 112 -1.05 6.44 -0.77
CA GLU A 112 -2.19 7.31 -0.49
C GLU A 112 -2.68 8.03 -1.75
N TYR A 113 -1.77 8.48 -2.61
CA TYR A 113 -2.12 9.05 -3.90
C TYR A 113 -2.90 8.04 -4.78
N ILE A 114 -2.43 6.80 -4.84
CA ILE A 114 -3.10 5.73 -5.62
C ILE A 114 -4.51 5.47 -5.08
N MET A 115 -4.63 5.26 -3.77
CA MET A 115 -5.90 4.92 -3.13
C MET A 115 -6.93 6.05 -3.23
N ARG A 116 -6.48 7.30 -3.08
CA ARG A 116 -7.31 8.50 -3.25
C ARG A 116 -7.83 8.60 -4.69
N ASN A 117 -6.97 8.37 -5.69
CA ASN A 117 -7.36 8.37 -7.10
C ASN A 117 -8.18 7.14 -7.50
N ALA A 118 -8.13 6.06 -6.73
CA ALA A 118 -9.01 4.90 -6.90
C ALA A 118 -10.42 5.12 -6.32
N GLY A 119 -10.65 6.26 -5.64
CA GLY A 119 -11.94 6.57 -5.02
C GLY A 119 -12.26 5.65 -3.84
N LEU A 120 -11.24 5.13 -3.14
CA LEU A 120 -11.48 4.22 -2.02
C LEU A 120 -12.09 4.93 -0.81
N LYS A 121 -11.82 6.22 -0.63
CA LYS A 121 -12.40 7.00 0.47
C LYS A 121 -13.92 7.18 0.34
N GLU A 122 -14.40 7.32 -0.89
CA GLU A 122 -15.83 7.45 -1.22
C GLU A 122 -16.51 6.09 -1.42
N ALA A 123 -15.74 4.99 -1.47
CA ALA A 123 -16.31 3.66 -1.66
C ALA A 123 -17.10 3.26 -0.41
N GLN A 124 -18.35 2.83 -0.62
CA GLN A 124 -19.18 2.26 0.45
C GLN A 124 -18.71 0.84 0.85
N ALA A 125 -17.98 0.17 -0.05
CA ALA A 125 -17.35 -1.11 0.20
C ALA A 125 -16.35 -1.04 1.36
N GLY A 126 -16.30 -2.08 2.17
CA GLY A 126 -15.42 -2.18 3.33
C GLY A 126 -16.11 -2.80 4.53
N ILE A 127 -15.40 -2.90 5.63
CA ILE A 127 -15.93 -3.41 6.90
C ILE A 127 -16.20 -2.25 7.87
N LYS A 128 -17.31 -2.31 8.58
CA LYS A 128 -17.66 -1.29 9.58
C LYS A 128 -17.05 -1.63 10.93
N ILE A 129 -16.10 -0.81 11.39
CA ILE A 129 -15.48 -0.93 12.72
C ILE A 129 -15.78 0.35 13.49
N THR A 130 -16.44 0.25 14.62
CA THR A 130 -16.82 1.40 15.47
C THR A 130 -17.47 2.56 14.71
N GLY A 131 -18.36 2.24 13.75
CA GLY A 131 -19.07 3.22 12.92
C GLY A 131 -18.27 3.81 11.76
N ARG A 132 -16.99 3.44 11.61
CA ARG A 132 -16.14 3.85 10.48
C ARG A 132 -16.06 2.73 9.45
N ASN A 133 -16.15 3.10 8.18
CA ASN A 133 -15.93 2.16 7.09
C ASN A 133 -14.44 2.05 6.78
N ILE A 134 -13.87 0.84 6.91
CA ILE A 134 -12.46 0.55 6.63
C ILE A 134 -12.41 -0.44 5.47
N ASN A 135 -11.82 -0.06 4.37
CA ASN A 135 -11.70 -0.89 3.18
C ASN A 135 -10.25 -1.21 2.79
N ASN A 136 -9.28 -0.58 3.44
CA ASN A 136 -7.87 -0.89 3.24
C ASN A 136 -7.03 -0.59 4.48
N LEU A 137 -5.96 -1.36 4.66
CA LEU A 137 -4.86 -1.11 5.60
C LEU A 137 -3.56 -1.15 4.82
N ARG A 138 -2.61 -0.29 5.20
CA ARG A 138 -1.34 -0.16 4.48
C ARG A 138 -0.18 0.07 5.42
N TYR A 139 0.92 -0.57 5.09
CA TYR A 139 2.21 -0.31 5.68
C TYR A 139 3.29 -0.53 4.62
N ALA A 140 3.93 0.55 4.18
CA ALA A 140 4.84 0.52 3.04
C ALA A 140 4.16 -0.11 1.80
N ASP A 141 4.77 -1.12 1.19
CA ASP A 141 4.26 -1.87 0.04
C ASP A 141 3.19 -2.91 0.41
N ASP A 142 3.12 -3.32 1.67
CA ASP A 142 2.07 -4.21 2.14
C ASP A 142 0.72 -3.51 2.17
N THR A 143 -0.23 -3.99 1.39
CA THR A 143 -1.60 -3.46 1.35
C THR A 143 -2.62 -4.58 1.53
N THR A 144 -3.56 -4.37 2.43
CA THR A 144 -4.71 -5.26 2.61
C THR A 144 -5.98 -4.53 2.24
N LEU A 145 -6.75 -5.09 1.32
CA LEU A 145 -8.11 -4.65 1.01
C LEU A 145 -9.11 -5.48 1.79
N MET A 146 -10.24 -4.88 2.19
CA MET A 146 -11.25 -5.53 3.02
C MET A 146 -12.64 -5.19 2.52
N ALA A 147 -13.55 -6.18 2.56
CA ALA A 147 -14.95 -6.00 2.20
C ALA A 147 -15.86 -6.99 2.93
N GLU A 148 -17.19 -6.74 2.93
CA GLU A 148 -18.20 -7.65 3.49
C GLU A 148 -18.71 -8.65 2.42
N SER A 149 -18.36 -8.48 1.12
CA SER A 149 -18.69 -9.42 0.05
C SER A 149 -17.53 -9.63 -0.93
N GLU A 150 -17.60 -10.73 -1.67
CA GLU A 150 -16.61 -11.08 -2.69
C GLU A 150 -16.62 -10.06 -3.84
N GLU A 151 -17.79 -9.65 -4.28
CA GLU A 151 -17.99 -8.69 -5.37
C GLU A 151 -17.43 -7.31 -5.01
N GLU A 152 -17.65 -6.87 -3.78
CA GLU A 152 -17.07 -5.62 -3.29
C GLU A 152 -15.55 -5.68 -3.27
N LEU A 153 -14.97 -6.79 -2.77
CA LEU A 153 -13.52 -6.97 -2.75
C LEU A 153 -12.93 -6.98 -4.16
N LYS A 154 -13.57 -7.67 -5.11
CA LYS A 154 -13.19 -7.64 -6.54
C LYS A 154 -13.22 -6.22 -7.10
N SER A 155 -14.29 -5.49 -6.83
CA SER A 155 -14.44 -4.09 -7.29
C SER A 155 -13.31 -3.20 -6.74
N LEU A 156 -12.99 -3.32 -5.44
CA LEU A 156 -11.88 -2.57 -4.82
C LEU A 156 -10.54 -2.92 -5.48
N LEU A 157 -10.25 -4.21 -5.65
CA LEU A 157 -8.99 -4.68 -6.21
C LEU A 157 -8.80 -4.22 -7.67
N VAL A 158 -9.83 -4.30 -8.51
CA VAL A 158 -9.79 -3.81 -9.89
C VAL A 158 -9.53 -2.30 -9.93
N LYS A 159 -10.16 -1.52 -9.05
CA LYS A 159 -9.93 -0.07 -8.96
C LYS A 159 -8.49 0.24 -8.57
N VAL A 160 -7.97 -0.43 -7.55
CA VAL A 160 -6.57 -0.26 -7.09
C VAL A 160 -5.61 -0.65 -8.21
N LYS A 161 -5.76 -1.84 -8.80
CA LYS A 161 -4.94 -2.33 -9.91
C LYS A 161 -4.87 -1.32 -11.06
N LYS A 162 -6.02 -0.88 -11.56
CA LYS A 162 -6.11 0.09 -12.66
C LYS A 162 -5.43 1.43 -12.36
N LYS A 163 -5.42 1.85 -11.09
CA LYS A 163 -4.78 3.11 -10.70
C LYS A 163 -3.29 2.94 -10.41
N SER A 164 -2.88 1.81 -9.86
CA SER A 164 -1.47 1.46 -9.66
C SER A 164 -0.74 1.35 -10.99
N GLU A 165 -1.34 0.70 -11.98
CA GLU A 165 -0.76 0.56 -13.32
C GLU A 165 -0.54 1.90 -14.03
N LYS A 166 -1.36 2.91 -13.76
CA LYS A 166 -1.18 4.27 -14.31
C LYS A 166 0.06 4.99 -13.76
N VAL A 167 0.62 4.48 -12.68
CA VAL A 167 1.85 4.99 -12.05
C VAL A 167 2.96 3.94 -12.09
N ASP A 168 2.88 3.01 -13.03
CA ASP A 168 3.82 1.91 -13.27
C ASP A 168 3.97 0.90 -12.13
N LEU A 169 3.15 0.99 -11.08
CA LEU A 169 3.09 -0.01 -10.01
C LEU A 169 2.20 -1.18 -10.42
N ARG A 170 2.81 -2.34 -10.61
CA ARG A 170 2.11 -3.57 -10.99
C ARG A 170 1.90 -4.47 -9.78
N LEU A 171 0.68 -4.97 -9.61
CA LEU A 171 0.40 -6.01 -8.62
C LEU A 171 1.11 -7.31 -8.99
N ASN A 172 1.70 -7.94 -8.00
CA ASN A 172 2.24 -9.29 -8.12
C ASN A 172 1.14 -10.30 -7.79
N ILE A 173 0.46 -10.80 -8.82
CA ILE A 173 -0.69 -11.72 -8.66
C ILE A 173 -0.29 -13.00 -7.92
N GLN A 174 0.90 -13.53 -8.17
CA GLN A 174 1.37 -14.77 -7.53
C GLN A 174 1.58 -14.61 -6.02
N LYS A 175 1.97 -13.42 -5.56
CA LYS A 175 2.12 -13.10 -4.14
C LYS A 175 0.84 -12.53 -3.51
N THR A 176 -0.12 -12.10 -4.32
CA THR A 176 -1.42 -11.66 -3.84
C THR A 176 -2.20 -12.85 -3.30
N LYS A 177 -2.76 -12.72 -2.10
CA LYS A 177 -3.50 -13.78 -1.41
C LYS A 177 -4.87 -13.30 -1.00
N ILE A 178 -5.84 -14.21 -1.01
CA ILE A 178 -7.20 -13.92 -0.55
C ILE A 178 -7.52 -14.82 0.63
N MET A 179 -8.12 -14.22 1.65
CA MET A 179 -8.62 -14.91 2.83
C MET A 179 -10.05 -14.49 3.09
N ALA A 180 -10.92 -15.43 3.42
CA ALA A 180 -12.31 -15.14 3.78
C ALA A 180 -12.78 -15.99 4.95
N SER A 181 -13.79 -15.47 5.64
CA SER A 181 -14.49 -16.19 6.72
C SER A 181 -15.47 -17.24 6.21
N SER A 182 -15.80 -17.25 4.91
CA SER A 182 -16.66 -18.21 4.22
C SER A 182 -15.90 -18.89 3.08
N PRO A 183 -16.32 -20.10 2.66
CA PRO A 183 -15.69 -20.77 1.52
C PRO A 183 -15.74 -19.89 0.29
N ILE A 184 -14.57 -19.71 -0.37
CA ILE A 184 -14.45 -19.01 -1.64
C ILE A 184 -14.19 -20.06 -2.73
N THR A 185 -14.89 -19.91 -3.85
CA THR A 185 -14.55 -20.58 -5.09
C THR A 185 -13.32 -19.91 -5.72
N SER A 186 -12.78 -20.42 -6.81
CA SER A 186 -11.58 -19.87 -7.43
C SER A 186 -11.70 -18.37 -7.75
N TRP A 187 -10.68 -17.59 -7.38
CA TRP A 187 -10.59 -16.16 -7.75
C TRP A 187 -9.64 -15.97 -8.93
N GLN A 188 -10.07 -15.17 -9.90
CA GLN A 188 -9.26 -14.81 -11.05
C GLN A 188 -9.21 -13.30 -11.23
N ILE A 189 -8.03 -12.79 -11.59
CA ILE A 189 -7.77 -11.40 -11.96
C ILE A 189 -7.10 -11.42 -13.32
N ASP A 190 -7.77 -10.90 -14.34
CA ASP A 190 -7.30 -10.85 -15.73
C ASP A 190 -6.87 -12.23 -16.29
N GLY A 191 -7.52 -13.29 -15.85
CA GLY A 191 -7.23 -14.67 -16.25
C GLY A 191 -6.22 -15.40 -15.35
N ASP A 192 -5.50 -14.70 -14.48
CA ASP A 192 -4.61 -15.30 -13.50
C ASP A 192 -5.36 -15.71 -12.24
N THR A 193 -5.12 -16.92 -11.76
CA THR A 193 -5.73 -17.42 -10.53
C THR A 193 -5.00 -16.85 -9.31
N VAL A 194 -5.76 -16.24 -8.39
CA VAL A 194 -5.26 -15.78 -7.11
C VAL A 194 -5.43 -16.88 -6.06
N GLU A 195 -4.38 -17.14 -5.31
CA GLU A 195 -4.39 -18.15 -4.26
C GLU A 195 -5.28 -17.74 -3.09
N THR A 196 -6.14 -18.67 -2.66
CA THR A 196 -6.94 -18.53 -1.44
C THR A 196 -6.22 -19.23 -0.28
N VAL A 197 -6.15 -18.55 0.85
CA VAL A 197 -5.45 -19.04 2.05
C VAL A 197 -6.39 -19.04 3.25
N VAL A 198 -6.16 -19.96 4.19
CA VAL A 198 -6.91 -20.04 5.43
C VAL A 198 -6.33 -19.18 6.55
N ASP A 199 -5.04 -18.88 6.43
CA ASP A 199 -4.32 -17.97 7.33
C ASP A 199 -3.26 -17.20 6.53
N PHE A 200 -2.88 -16.03 7.02
CA PHE A 200 -1.85 -15.19 6.44
C PHE A 200 -1.10 -14.43 7.53
N ILE A 201 0.21 -14.27 7.37
CA ILE A 201 1.01 -13.42 8.26
C ILE A 201 1.11 -12.04 7.63
N PHE A 202 0.47 -11.05 8.26
CA PHE A 202 0.52 -9.66 7.85
C PHE A 202 1.21 -8.83 8.92
N LEU A 203 2.25 -8.10 8.56
CA LEU A 203 3.06 -7.27 9.47
C LEU A 203 3.54 -8.06 10.72
N GLY A 204 3.99 -9.30 10.52
CA GLY A 204 4.46 -10.17 11.61
C GLY A 204 3.37 -10.73 12.51
N SER A 205 2.09 -10.42 12.25
CA SER A 205 0.93 -10.95 12.98
C SER A 205 0.17 -11.96 12.13
N LYS A 206 -0.12 -13.13 12.71
CA LYS A 206 -0.91 -14.17 12.04
C LYS A 206 -2.38 -13.77 12.01
N SER A 207 -2.95 -13.72 10.81
CA SER A 207 -4.38 -13.53 10.58
C SER A 207 -5.04 -14.90 10.40
N LEU A 208 -6.01 -15.23 11.22
CA LEU A 208 -6.80 -16.48 11.21
C LEU A 208 -8.24 -16.18 10.81
#